data_7664c278846aac0bdd07884e9e99b801
#
_entry.id   7664c278846aac0bdd07884e9e99b801
#
_cell.length_a   1.000
_cell.length_b   1.000
_cell.length_c   1.000
_cell.angle_alpha   90.00
_cell.angle_beta   90.00
_cell.angle_gamma   90.00
#
_symmetry.space_group_name_H-M   'P 1'
#
loop_
_entity.id
_entity.type
_entity.pdbx_description
1 polymer ?
#
loop_
_entity_poly.entity_id
_entity_poly.type
_entity_poly.pdbx_seq_one_letter_code
_entity_poly.pdbx_strand_id
1 'polypeptide(L)'
;MQALQMNIKHTSKELVKVDMPVTDSVKQPMGFLHGGASVALAETAASIGGMQHIDEKTQAVVGMEINCNHLKAKKDGILTAKASPIHLGKTSMVWNIEIEDEKKQLIAISRCTLGIINL
;
A
#
# COMPACT_ATOMS: atom_id res chain seq x y z
N MET A 1 9.02 -4.78 5.27
CA MET A 1 9.38 -4.34 3.91
C MET A 1 10.49 -5.16 3.30
N GLN A 2 11.52 -5.52 4.06
CA GLN A 2 12.64 -6.27 3.49
C GLN A 2 12.24 -7.67 3.02
N ALA A 3 11.39 -8.37 3.77
CA ALA A 3 10.97 -9.72 3.42
C ALA A 3 10.23 -9.78 2.08
N LEU A 4 9.49 -8.72 1.73
CA LEU A 4 8.75 -8.61 0.47
C LEU A 4 9.49 -7.77 -0.57
N GLN A 5 10.66 -7.27 -0.22
CA GLN A 5 11.52 -6.46 -1.11
C GLN A 5 10.84 -5.19 -1.62
N MET A 6 10.04 -4.57 -0.76
CA MET A 6 9.39 -3.30 -1.10
C MET A 6 10.39 -2.15 -1.10
N ASN A 7 10.26 -1.26 -2.10
CA ASN A 7 11.10 -0.08 -2.23
C ASN A 7 10.25 1.16 -2.38
N ILE A 8 10.51 2.17 -1.54
CA ILE A 8 9.82 3.46 -1.62
C ILE A 8 10.40 4.23 -2.80
N LYS A 9 9.56 4.60 -3.76
CA LYS A 9 9.96 5.34 -4.96
C LYS A 9 9.63 6.82 -4.89
N HIS A 10 8.62 7.19 -4.11
CA HIS A 10 8.21 8.59 -3.98
C HIS A 10 7.42 8.75 -2.69
N THR A 11 7.68 9.82 -1.97
CA THR A 11 6.87 10.21 -0.81
C THR A 11 6.59 11.71 -0.86
N SER A 12 5.34 12.07 -0.66
CA SER A 12 4.90 13.44 -0.44
C SER A 12 3.60 13.39 0.34
N LYS A 13 3.06 14.55 0.70
CA LYS A 13 1.78 14.60 1.40
C LYS A 13 0.61 14.14 0.54
N GLU A 14 0.73 14.24 -0.78
CA GLU A 14 -0.34 13.92 -1.72
C GLU A 14 -0.19 12.57 -2.39
N LEU A 15 1.01 12.00 -2.42
CA LEU A 15 1.25 10.77 -3.18
C LEU A 15 2.43 10.00 -2.61
N VAL A 16 2.22 8.70 -2.45
CA VAL A 16 3.29 7.75 -2.09
C VAL A 16 3.30 6.65 -3.14
N LYS A 17 4.51 6.31 -3.62
CA LYS A 17 4.69 5.19 -4.54
C LYS A 17 5.66 4.19 -3.92
N VAL A 18 5.25 2.92 -3.88
CA VAL A 18 6.06 1.83 -3.35
C VAL A 18 6.05 0.69 -4.38
N ASP A 19 7.23 0.22 -4.75
CA ASP A 19 7.39 -0.91 -5.67
C ASP A 19 7.62 -2.21 -4.90
N MET A 20 7.16 -3.31 -5.50
CA MET A 20 7.41 -4.66 -5.00
C MET A 20 7.59 -5.61 -6.18
N PRO A 21 8.71 -6.35 -6.27
CA PRO A 21 8.87 -7.35 -7.32
C PRO A 21 7.99 -8.57 -7.03
N VAL A 22 7.47 -9.19 -8.08
CA VAL A 22 6.69 -10.43 -7.96
C VAL A 22 7.68 -11.60 -7.96
N THR A 23 8.17 -11.94 -6.77
CA THR A 23 9.10 -13.05 -6.56
C THR A 23 8.35 -14.27 -6.04
N ASP A 24 9.05 -15.41 -5.92
CA ASP A 24 8.43 -16.63 -5.40
C ASP A 24 7.91 -16.48 -3.98
N SER A 25 8.51 -15.59 -3.19
CA SER A 25 8.08 -15.35 -1.81
C SER A 25 6.70 -14.70 -1.69
N VAL A 26 6.17 -14.13 -2.77
CA VAL A 26 4.85 -13.49 -2.78
C VAL A 26 3.83 -14.24 -3.65
N LYS A 27 4.17 -15.45 -4.07
CA LYS A 27 3.29 -16.27 -4.90
C LYS A 27 2.57 -17.34 -4.09
N GLN A 28 1.34 -17.65 -4.53
CA GLN A 28 0.59 -18.79 -3.99
C GLN A 28 1.02 -20.08 -4.73
N PRO A 29 0.54 -21.28 -4.30
CA PRO A 29 1.04 -22.55 -4.85
C PRO A 29 0.88 -22.73 -6.36
N MET A 30 -0.06 -22.06 -7.00
CA MET A 30 -0.25 -22.13 -8.44
C MET A 30 0.68 -21.22 -9.24
N GLY A 31 1.57 -20.48 -8.57
CA GLY A 31 2.54 -19.62 -9.22
C GLY A 31 2.07 -18.20 -9.49
N PHE A 32 0.87 -17.84 -9.06
CA PHE A 32 0.35 -16.48 -9.18
C PHE A 32 0.64 -15.67 -7.92
N LEU A 33 0.68 -14.35 -8.06
CA LEU A 33 0.78 -13.43 -6.95
C LEU A 33 -0.28 -13.73 -5.89
N HIS A 34 0.14 -13.84 -4.63
CA HIS A 34 -0.77 -14.02 -3.51
C HIS A 34 -1.48 -12.68 -3.21
N GLY A 35 -2.82 -12.73 -3.09
CA GLY A 35 -3.61 -11.54 -2.80
C GLY A 35 -3.19 -10.81 -1.53
N GLY A 36 -2.77 -11.57 -0.50
CA GLY A 36 -2.26 -10.99 0.74
C GLY A 36 -1.03 -10.12 0.55
N ALA A 37 -0.18 -10.43 -0.44
CA ALA A 37 0.98 -9.61 -0.74
C ALA A 37 0.56 -8.26 -1.33
N SER A 38 -0.47 -8.23 -2.18
CA SER A 38 -1.03 -6.97 -2.70
C SER A 38 -1.60 -6.12 -1.59
N VAL A 39 -2.32 -6.74 -0.64
CA VAL A 39 -2.87 -6.03 0.53
C VAL A 39 -1.74 -5.44 1.39
N ALA A 40 -0.68 -6.22 1.64
CA ALA A 40 0.47 -5.74 2.40
C ALA A 40 1.14 -4.55 1.73
N LEU A 41 1.28 -4.59 0.40
CA LEU A 41 1.85 -3.49 -0.37
C LEU A 41 0.96 -2.23 -0.27
N ALA A 42 -0.34 -2.39 -0.42
CA ALA A 42 -1.29 -1.29 -0.32
C ALA A 42 -1.27 -0.65 1.07
N GLU A 43 -1.30 -1.46 2.13
CA GLU A 43 -1.29 -0.95 3.50
C GLU A 43 0.03 -0.25 3.82
N THR A 44 1.14 -0.78 3.34
CA THR A 44 2.46 -0.16 3.52
C THR A 44 2.48 1.23 2.89
N ALA A 45 2.02 1.36 1.65
CA ALA A 45 1.99 2.65 0.96
C ALA A 45 1.09 3.66 1.69
N ALA A 46 -0.10 3.23 2.14
CA ALA A 46 -1.01 4.08 2.88
C ALA A 46 -0.41 4.53 4.22
N SER A 47 0.24 3.62 4.95
CA SER A 47 0.86 3.93 6.24
C SER A 47 1.99 4.94 6.09
N ILE A 48 2.82 4.78 5.07
CA ILE A 48 3.89 5.75 4.77
C ILE A 48 3.27 7.12 4.48
N GLY A 49 2.18 7.15 3.70
CA GLY A 49 1.47 8.38 3.41
C GLY A 49 0.89 9.03 4.66
N GLY A 50 0.29 8.23 5.53
CA GLY A 50 -0.27 8.72 6.79
C GLY A 50 0.77 9.35 7.70
N MET A 51 1.97 8.79 7.71
CA MET A 51 3.08 9.33 8.52
C MET A 51 3.52 10.73 8.06
N GLN A 52 3.22 11.13 6.82
CA GLN A 52 3.52 12.48 6.34
C GLN A 52 2.59 13.54 6.92
N HIS A 53 1.52 13.13 7.60
CA HIS A 53 0.46 14.01 8.09
C HIS A 53 0.33 14.04 9.61
N ILE A 54 1.28 13.44 10.33
CA ILE A 54 1.27 13.40 11.79
C ILE A 54 2.60 13.95 12.34
N ASP A 55 2.59 14.25 13.63
CA ASP A 55 3.82 14.53 14.38
C ASP A 55 4.33 13.21 14.95
N GLU A 56 5.36 12.64 14.35
CA GLU A 56 5.91 11.33 14.73
C GLU A 56 6.42 11.29 16.17
N LYS A 57 6.72 12.44 16.76
CA LYS A 57 7.18 12.50 18.16
C LYS A 57 6.07 12.22 19.15
N THR A 58 4.82 12.54 18.78
CA THR A 58 3.68 12.49 19.71
C THR A 58 2.53 11.63 19.19
N GLN A 59 2.59 11.18 17.96
CA GLN A 59 1.50 10.45 17.31
C GLN A 59 2.03 9.25 16.52
N ALA A 60 1.13 8.31 16.28
CA ALA A 60 1.38 7.18 15.37
C ALA A 60 0.11 6.92 14.56
N VAL A 61 0.28 6.28 13.41
CA VAL A 61 -0.85 5.79 12.61
C VAL A 61 -0.95 4.28 12.79
N VAL A 62 -2.20 3.79 12.84
CA VAL A 62 -2.49 2.36 12.93
C VAL A 62 -3.52 2.01 11.87
N GLY A 63 -3.36 0.86 11.22
CA GLY A 63 -4.34 0.37 10.26
C GLY A 63 -5.60 -0.05 10.98
N MET A 64 -6.75 0.44 10.53
CA MET A 64 -8.04 0.10 11.11
C MET A 64 -8.87 -0.78 10.20
N GLU A 65 -8.81 -0.55 8.91
CA GLU A 65 -9.56 -1.32 7.93
C GLU A 65 -8.86 -1.20 6.60
N ILE A 66 -8.83 -2.30 5.85
CA ILE A 66 -8.33 -2.29 4.49
C ILE A 66 -9.17 -3.27 3.66
N ASN A 67 -9.52 -2.84 2.46
CA ASN A 67 -10.15 -3.71 1.48
C ASN A 67 -9.34 -3.66 0.20
N CYS A 68 -9.48 -4.69 -0.64
CA CYS A 68 -8.73 -4.77 -1.87
C CYS A 68 -9.53 -5.56 -2.90
N ASN A 69 -9.70 -4.98 -4.06
CA ASN A 69 -10.30 -5.67 -5.21
C ASN A 69 -9.16 -6.10 -6.13
N HIS A 70 -9.01 -7.41 -6.30
CA HIS A 70 -7.98 -7.99 -7.16
C HIS A 70 -8.55 -8.13 -8.56
N LEU A 71 -8.01 -7.38 -9.50
CA LEU A 71 -8.56 -7.26 -10.85
C LEU A 71 -7.87 -8.15 -11.86
N LYS A 72 -6.56 -8.40 -11.69
CA LYS A 72 -5.77 -9.23 -12.59
C LYS A 72 -4.79 -10.09 -11.83
N ALA A 73 -4.61 -11.33 -12.29
CA ALA A 73 -3.58 -12.22 -11.78
C ALA A 73 -2.20 -11.79 -12.35
N LYS A 74 -1.16 -12.06 -11.58
CA LYS A 74 0.20 -11.72 -11.97
C LYS A 74 1.14 -12.87 -11.63
N LYS A 75 2.08 -13.19 -12.54
CA LYS A 75 3.06 -14.26 -12.32
C LYS A 75 4.47 -13.74 -12.12
N ASP A 76 4.77 -12.55 -12.64
CA ASP A 76 6.11 -11.97 -12.60
C ASP A 76 6.02 -10.45 -12.72
N GLY A 77 7.16 -9.79 -12.77
CA GLY A 77 7.25 -8.37 -12.99
C GLY A 77 7.33 -7.57 -11.69
N ILE A 78 6.91 -6.32 -11.78
CA ILE A 78 6.99 -5.37 -10.68
C ILE A 78 5.63 -4.71 -10.49
N LEU A 79 5.19 -4.65 -9.24
CA LEU A 79 3.99 -3.91 -8.86
C LEU A 79 4.38 -2.57 -8.27
N THR A 80 3.60 -1.53 -8.57
CA THR A 80 3.73 -0.21 -7.96
C THR A 80 2.41 0.17 -7.31
N ALA A 81 2.42 0.37 -6.00
CA ALA A 81 1.29 0.92 -5.28
C ALA A 81 1.37 2.44 -5.29
N LYS A 82 0.29 3.08 -5.67
CA LYS A 82 0.15 4.55 -5.66
C LYS A 82 -0.93 4.91 -4.66
N ALA A 83 -0.51 5.50 -3.54
CA ALA A 83 -1.43 5.88 -2.46
C ALA A 83 -1.64 7.38 -2.47
N SER A 84 -2.90 7.79 -2.42
CA SER A 84 -3.29 9.21 -2.32
C SER A 84 -4.37 9.36 -1.27
N PRO A 85 -4.40 10.50 -0.55
CA PRO A 85 -5.39 10.68 0.51
C PRO A 85 -6.76 11.04 -0.06
N ILE A 86 -7.81 10.42 0.52
CA ILE A 86 -9.20 10.78 0.26
C ILE A 86 -9.69 11.71 1.37
N HIS A 87 -9.33 11.39 2.61
CA HIS A 87 -9.79 12.10 3.81
C HIS A 87 -8.65 12.20 4.80
N LEU A 88 -8.37 13.40 5.29
CA LEU A 88 -7.35 13.67 6.29
C LEU A 88 -8.04 14.33 7.48
N GLY A 89 -8.45 13.52 8.46
CA GLY A 89 -9.13 13.98 9.66
C GLY A 89 -8.20 14.06 10.86
N LYS A 90 -8.74 14.46 11.99
CA LYS A 90 -8.00 14.58 13.26
C LYS A 90 -7.70 13.23 13.88
N THR A 91 -8.61 12.27 13.73
CA THR A 91 -8.51 10.96 14.38
C THR A 91 -8.39 9.82 13.37
N SER A 92 -8.66 10.09 12.11
CA SER A 92 -8.57 9.05 11.07
C SER A 92 -8.25 9.66 9.73
N MET A 93 -7.72 8.80 8.86
CA MET A 93 -7.45 9.13 7.46
C MET A 93 -7.97 7.99 6.59
N VAL A 94 -8.39 8.33 5.38
CA VAL A 94 -8.77 7.33 4.38
C VAL A 94 -7.90 7.55 3.16
N TRP A 95 -7.24 6.48 2.71
CA TRP A 95 -6.33 6.51 1.56
C TRP A 95 -6.87 5.62 0.46
N ASN A 96 -6.69 6.08 -0.78
CA ASN A 96 -6.97 5.30 -1.98
C ASN A 96 -5.64 4.78 -2.51
N ILE A 97 -5.58 3.49 -2.86
CA ILE A 97 -4.37 2.88 -3.39
C ILE A 97 -4.71 2.16 -4.68
N GLU A 98 -3.99 2.50 -5.75
CA GLU A 98 -4.03 1.78 -7.01
C GLU A 98 -2.73 1.02 -7.16
N ILE A 99 -2.82 -0.27 -7.47
CA ILE A 99 -1.65 -1.09 -7.74
C ILE A 99 -1.63 -1.40 -9.22
N GLU A 100 -0.55 -1.01 -9.89
CA GLU A 100 -0.35 -1.28 -11.31
C GLU A 100 0.92 -2.07 -11.53
N ASP A 101 1.03 -2.72 -12.69
CA ASP A 101 2.24 -3.46 -13.07
C ASP A 101 3.19 -2.57 -13.87
N GLU A 102 4.30 -3.17 -14.36
CA GLU A 102 5.32 -2.46 -15.15
C GLU A 102 4.79 -1.96 -16.50
N LYS A 103 3.65 -2.49 -16.95
CA LYS A 103 2.98 -2.07 -18.20
C LYS A 103 1.86 -1.09 -17.94
N LYS A 104 1.74 -0.57 -16.71
CA LYS A 104 0.69 0.36 -16.29
C LYS A 104 -0.71 -0.25 -16.32
N GLN A 105 -0.82 -1.57 -16.27
CA GLN A 105 -2.10 -2.24 -16.13
C GLN A 105 -2.53 -2.22 -14.68
N LEU A 106 -3.80 -1.91 -14.42
CA LEU A 106 -4.34 -1.88 -13.07
C LEU A 106 -4.54 -3.32 -12.59
N ILE A 107 -3.83 -3.68 -11.52
CA ILE A 107 -3.83 -5.03 -10.95
C ILE A 107 -4.79 -5.12 -9.77
N ALA A 108 -4.86 -4.08 -8.95
CA ALA A 108 -5.72 -4.06 -7.77
C ALA A 108 -6.07 -2.64 -7.37
N ILE A 109 -7.21 -2.49 -6.72
CA ILE A 109 -7.65 -1.23 -6.12
C ILE A 109 -7.92 -1.50 -4.65
N SER A 110 -7.43 -0.60 -3.79
CA SER A 110 -7.55 -0.74 -2.35
C SER A 110 -7.97 0.57 -1.71
N ARG A 111 -8.65 0.47 -0.58
CA ARG A 111 -8.92 1.60 0.29
C ARG A 111 -8.48 1.21 1.69
N CYS A 112 -7.77 2.11 2.35
CA CYS A 112 -7.25 1.87 3.68
C CYS A 112 -7.64 3.01 4.62
N THR A 113 -8.20 2.64 5.76
CA THR A 113 -8.50 3.59 6.84
C THR A 113 -7.42 3.44 7.90
N LEU A 114 -6.80 4.56 8.25
CA LEU A 114 -5.79 4.64 9.31
C LEU A 114 -6.37 5.41 10.49
N GLY A 115 -6.10 4.92 11.69
CA GLY A 115 -6.38 5.66 12.90
C GLY A 115 -5.15 6.46 13.32
N ILE A 116 -5.37 7.62 13.92
CA ILE A 116 -4.29 8.44 14.48
C ILE A 116 -4.37 8.30 15.99
N ILE A 117 -3.30 7.84 16.61
CA ILE A 117 -3.23 7.70 18.06
C ILE A 117 -2.20 8.65 18.64
N ASN A 118 -2.47 9.14 19.83
CA ASN A 118 -1.52 9.95 20.58
C ASN A 118 -0.69 9.05 21.48
N LEU A 119 0.60 9.27 21.48
CA LEU A 119 1.56 8.49 22.27
C LEU A 119 1.73 9.06 23.67
#